data_fa68fd7cda00a146be6d0a71d441e4f3
#
_entry.id   fa68fd7cda00a146be6d0a71d441e4f3
#
_cell.length_a   1.000
_cell.length_b   1.000
_cell.length_c   1.000
_cell.angle_alpha   90.00
_cell.angle_beta   90.00
_cell.angle_gamma   90.00
#
_symmetry.space_group_name_H-M   'P 1'
#
loop_
_entity.id
_entity.type
_entity.pdbx_description
1 polymer ?
#
loop_
_entity_poly.entity_id
_entity_poly.type
_entity_poly.pdbx_seq_one_letter_code
_entity_poly.pdbx_strand_id
1 'polypeptide(L)'
;MPMVHWAVVESTPGGMTAMGRIAQETVGPQSAREAGTYALYGGVDAKNPDVMRLLEIYESYEAYRIHSTSEAFQAYRAARLPVLKNLRILEADGIALEQKDKGVGKVVYMHRYEVIPEKLAKYQKLTTQEARRAVNEDDGVLGMFVTAEHDAPNVIHTMEIYRDREAFKKYQASEACQTYMMEVMPMFTMTHMVENMPGNIVLSDKGIHNK
;
A
#
# COMPACT_ATOMS: atom_id res chain seq x y z
N MET A 1 -17.25 -4.77 -0.52
CA MET A 1 -15.88 -4.61 -1.02
C MET A 1 -15.06 -3.99 0.10
N PRO A 2 -13.80 -4.37 0.28
CA PRO A 2 -12.92 -3.74 1.24
C PRO A 2 -12.85 -2.23 1.02
N MET A 3 -12.74 -1.48 2.11
CA MET A 3 -12.49 -0.04 2.06
C MET A 3 -10.98 0.18 2.03
N VAL A 4 -10.51 1.03 1.13
CA VAL A 4 -9.09 1.28 0.93
C VAL A 4 -8.79 2.78 1.06
N HIS A 5 -7.77 3.10 1.83
CA HIS A 5 -7.21 4.44 1.93
C HIS A 5 -5.71 4.44 1.65
N TRP A 6 -5.22 5.55 1.12
CA TRP A 6 -3.82 5.92 1.14
C TRP A 6 -3.63 7.13 2.04
N ALA A 7 -2.80 7.00 3.05
CA ALA A 7 -2.37 8.12 3.87
C ALA A 7 -0.95 8.55 3.46
N VAL A 8 -0.79 9.81 3.06
CA VAL A 8 0.52 10.44 2.85
C VAL A 8 0.80 11.30 4.06
N VAL A 9 1.77 10.87 4.85
CA VAL A 9 2.17 11.50 6.12
C VAL A 9 3.50 12.20 5.93
N GLU A 10 3.55 13.50 6.20
CA GLU A 10 4.79 14.27 6.23
C GLU A 10 5.09 14.66 7.69
N SER A 11 6.25 14.28 8.18
CA SER A 11 6.71 14.68 9.51
C SER A 11 7.44 16.03 9.47
N THR A 12 7.60 16.63 10.65
CA THR A 12 8.63 17.66 10.82
C THR A 12 10.01 17.08 10.51
N PRO A 13 11.01 17.91 10.16
CA PRO A 13 12.35 17.41 9.79
C PRO A 13 12.90 16.42 10.83
N GLY A 14 13.24 15.20 10.40
CA GLY A 14 13.73 14.12 11.26
C GLY A 14 12.68 13.46 12.18
N GLY A 15 11.41 13.86 12.08
CA GLY A 15 10.34 13.39 12.96
C GLY A 15 9.79 11.99 12.63
N MET A 16 10.11 11.43 11.46
CA MET A 16 9.49 10.19 10.99
C MET A 16 9.77 8.97 11.88
N THR A 17 10.97 8.86 12.44
CA THR A 17 11.29 7.78 13.39
C THR A 17 10.40 7.85 14.64
N ALA A 18 10.19 9.06 15.19
CA ALA A 18 9.28 9.26 16.31
C ALA A 18 7.82 8.95 15.92
N MET A 19 7.40 9.35 14.71
CA MET A 19 6.07 9.05 14.17
C MET A 19 5.82 7.54 14.11
N GLY A 20 6.76 6.78 13.55
CA GLY A 20 6.66 5.32 13.46
C GLY A 20 6.59 4.65 14.84
N ARG A 21 7.42 5.11 15.80
CA ARG A 21 7.39 4.62 17.18
C ARG A 21 6.06 4.90 17.86
N ILE A 22 5.55 6.12 17.76
CA ILE A 22 4.24 6.49 18.31
C ILE A 22 3.14 5.59 17.76
N ALA A 23 3.13 5.33 16.44
CA ALA A 23 2.16 4.44 15.82
C ALA A 23 2.24 3.00 16.37
N GLN A 24 3.45 2.46 16.52
CA GLN A 24 3.68 1.11 17.06
C GLN A 24 3.32 0.98 18.55
N GLU A 25 3.55 2.02 19.33
CA GLU A 25 3.27 2.02 20.78
C GLU A 25 1.79 2.29 21.11
N THR A 26 1.05 2.93 20.23
CA THR A 26 -0.35 3.32 20.44
C THR A 26 -1.33 2.50 19.63
N VAL A 27 -1.49 2.84 18.36
CA VAL A 27 -2.52 2.27 17.47
C VAL A 27 -2.16 0.87 16.94
N GLY A 28 -0.88 0.52 16.81
CA GLY A 28 -0.45 -0.75 16.25
C GLY A 28 -1.00 -1.97 16.99
N PRO A 29 -0.85 -2.09 18.33
CA PRO A 29 -1.39 -3.22 19.08
C PRO A 29 -2.91 -3.36 18.96
N GLN A 30 -3.63 -2.25 18.86
CA GLN A 30 -5.07 -2.23 18.67
C GLN A 30 -5.43 -2.70 17.25
N SER A 31 -4.79 -2.13 16.22
CA SER A 31 -5.00 -2.50 14.82
C SER A 31 -4.78 -4.00 14.58
N ALA A 32 -3.75 -4.57 15.21
CA ALA A 32 -3.47 -6.01 15.12
C ALA A 32 -4.60 -6.89 15.70
N ARG A 33 -5.39 -6.39 16.63
CA ARG A 33 -6.52 -7.11 17.26
C ARG A 33 -7.85 -6.88 16.58
N GLU A 34 -8.04 -5.77 15.89
CA GLU A 34 -9.28 -5.43 15.18
C GLU A 34 -9.52 -6.38 14.00
N ALA A 35 -10.55 -7.22 14.08
CA ALA A 35 -10.81 -8.23 13.04
C ALA A 35 -11.00 -7.63 11.63
N GLY A 36 -11.64 -6.47 11.55
CA GLY A 36 -11.92 -5.78 10.29
C GLY A 36 -10.79 -4.87 9.77
N THR A 37 -9.65 -4.75 10.48
CA THR A 37 -8.47 -4.03 10.01
C THR A 37 -7.52 -5.03 9.36
N TYR A 38 -7.59 -5.18 8.03
CA TYR A 38 -6.89 -6.24 7.30
C TYR A 38 -5.42 -5.96 7.12
N ALA A 39 -5.09 -4.79 6.59
CA ALA A 39 -3.71 -4.41 6.31
C ALA A 39 -3.48 -2.92 6.60
N LEU A 40 -2.39 -2.62 7.29
CA LEU A 40 -1.84 -1.28 7.47
C LEU A 40 -0.34 -1.37 7.19
N TYR A 41 0.05 -1.06 5.94
CA TYR A 41 1.41 -1.14 5.46
C TYR A 41 1.95 0.24 5.14
N GLY A 42 3.04 0.64 5.78
CA GLY A 42 3.70 1.91 5.54
C GLY A 42 5.09 1.74 4.96
N GLY A 43 5.43 2.61 4.02
CA GLY A 43 6.78 2.74 3.49
C GLY A 43 7.27 4.17 3.57
N VAL A 44 8.47 4.37 4.13
CA VAL A 44 9.14 5.67 4.17
C VAL A 44 9.86 5.89 2.83
N ASP A 45 9.70 7.06 2.24
CA ASP A 45 10.32 7.42 0.98
C ASP A 45 11.85 7.46 1.11
N ALA A 46 12.57 6.70 0.27
CA ALA A 46 14.03 6.62 0.33
C ALA A 46 14.72 7.95 -0.04
N LYS A 47 14.07 8.82 -0.81
CA LYS A 47 14.58 10.13 -1.23
C LYS A 47 14.13 11.27 -0.32
N ASN A 48 13.04 11.06 0.42
CA ASN A 48 12.51 12.03 1.38
C ASN A 48 12.08 11.31 2.67
N PRO A 49 13.03 11.09 3.61
CA PRO A 49 12.79 10.31 4.81
C PRO A 49 11.76 10.92 5.78
N ASP A 50 11.32 12.15 5.53
CA ASP A 50 10.23 12.80 6.28
C ASP A 50 8.85 12.52 5.68
N VAL A 51 8.76 11.72 4.62
CA VAL A 51 7.49 11.31 4.00
C VAL A 51 7.30 9.80 4.09
N MET A 52 6.15 9.40 4.59
CA MET A 52 5.67 8.02 4.60
C MET A 52 4.36 7.92 3.82
N ARG A 53 4.20 6.82 3.10
CA ARG A 53 2.92 6.43 2.51
C ARG A 53 2.43 5.17 3.18
N LEU A 54 1.18 5.20 3.60
CA LEU A 54 0.51 4.11 4.30
C LEU A 54 -0.66 3.64 3.45
N LEU A 55 -0.68 2.35 3.11
CA LEU A 55 -1.83 1.67 2.54
C LEU A 55 -2.65 1.08 3.68
N GLU A 56 -3.91 1.45 3.73
CA GLU A 56 -4.87 1.02 4.74
C GLU A 56 -6.01 0.24 4.06
N ILE A 57 -6.24 -0.98 4.51
CA ILE A 57 -7.30 -1.85 3.97
C ILE A 57 -8.16 -2.36 5.12
N TYR A 58 -9.44 -2.04 5.06
CA TYR A 58 -10.45 -2.43 6.04
C TYR A 58 -11.52 -3.30 5.38
N GLU A 59 -12.14 -4.18 6.17
CA GLU A 59 -13.26 -5.02 5.72
C GLU A 59 -14.43 -4.18 5.17
N SER A 60 -14.71 -3.05 5.82
CA SER A 60 -15.84 -2.16 5.51
C SER A 60 -15.62 -0.77 6.08
N TYR A 61 -16.48 0.18 5.72
CA TYR A 61 -16.54 1.50 6.34
C TYR A 61 -16.78 1.42 7.85
N GLU A 62 -17.59 0.46 8.31
CA GLU A 62 -17.83 0.28 9.75
C GLU A 62 -16.56 -0.18 10.48
N ALA A 63 -15.77 -1.09 9.87
CA ALA A 63 -14.48 -1.49 10.42
C ALA A 63 -13.50 -0.30 10.51
N TYR A 64 -13.45 0.54 9.48
CA TYR A 64 -12.69 1.80 9.52
C TYR A 64 -13.18 2.73 10.63
N ARG A 65 -14.51 2.88 10.79
CA ARG A 65 -15.10 3.71 11.84
C ARG A 65 -14.70 3.22 13.24
N ILE A 66 -14.77 1.91 13.48
CA ILE A 66 -14.32 1.28 14.73
C ILE A 66 -12.84 1.62 14.99
N HIS A 67 -11.97 1.42 13.99
CA HIS A 67 -10.56 1.74 14.08
C HIS A 67 -10.34 3.23 14.39
N SER A 68 -10.88 4.12 13.60
CA SER A 68 -10.63 5.57 13.65
C SER A 68 -11.23 6.27 14.87
N THR A 69 -12.23 5.66 15.53
CA THR A 69 -12.84 6.17 16.76
C THR A 69 -12.32 5.50 18.04
N SER A 70 -11.44 4.49 17.91
CA SER A 70 -10.86 3.79 19.06
C SER A 70 -10.02 4.72 19.94
N GLU A 71 -9.96 4.43 21.24
CA GLU A 71 -9.11 5.17 22.18
C GLU A 71 -7.63 5.16 21.75
N ALA A 72 -7.16 4.02 21.24
CA ALA A 72 -5.79 3.87 20.74
C ALA A 72 -5.51 4.79 19.54
N PHE A 73 -6.47 4.93 18.61
CA PHE A 73 -6.33 5.84 17.48
C PHE A 73 -6.37 7.31 17.93
N GLN A 74 -7.22 7.66 18.90
CA GLN A 74 -7.25 9.02 19.48
C GLN A 74 -5.94 9.34 20.20
N ALA A 75 -5.39 8.39 20.97
CA ALA A 75 -4.07 8.52 21.59
C ALA A 75 -2.96 8.72 20.54
N TYR A 76 -2.98 7.94 19.45
CA TYR A 76 -2.08 8.12 18.32
C TYR A 76 -2.19 9.53 17.72
N ARG A 77 -3.41 9.98 17.44
CA ARG A 77 -3.65 11.32 16.87
C ARG A 77 -3.09 12.43 17.77
N ALA A 78 -3.30 12.35 19.07
CA ALA A 78 -2.79 13.33 20.03
C ALA A 78 -1.25 13.30 20.11
N ALA A 79 -0.67 12.10 20.24
CA ALA A 79 0.77 11.94 20.43
C ALA A 79 1.60 12.36 19.21
N ARG A 80 1.07 12.21 17.98
CA ARG A 80 1.78 12.55 16.74
C ARG A 80 1.81 14.05 16.41
N LEU A 81 0.92 14.86 17.01
CA LEU A 81 0.79 16.30 16.69
C LEU A 81 2.11 17.06 16.68
N PRO A 82 3.02 16.90 17.66
CA PRO A 82 4.29 17.64 17.68
C PRO A 82 5.24 17.31 16.52
N VAL A 83 5.08 16.13 15.90
CA VAL A 83 5.94 15.64 14.82
C VAL A 83 5.23 15.57 13.47
N LEU A 84 3.94 15.84 13.41
CA LEU A 84 3.16 15.87 12.18
C LEU A 84 3.24 17.25 11.53
N LYS A 85 3.71 17.30 10.27
CA LYS A 85 3.68 18.50 9.46
C LYS A 85 2.48 18.54 8.53
N ASN A 86 2.18 17.44 7.87
CA ASN A 86 1.05 17.34 6.94
C ASN A 86 0.49 15.91 6.88
N LEU A 87 -0.79 15.80 6.57
CA LEU A 87 -1.49 14.54 6.34
C LEU A 87 -2.48 14.71 5.20
N ARG A 88 -2.41 13.84 4.22
CA ARG A 88 -3.39 13.71 3.16
C ARG A 88 -3.92 12.30 3.11
N ILE A 89 -5.24 12.15 3.11
CA ILE A 89 -5.94 10.87 2.91
C ILE A 89 -6.53 10.86 1.51
N LEU A 90 -6.31 9.78 0.78
CA LEU A 90 -6.90 9.50 -0.52
C LEU A 90 -7.80 8.27 -0.38
N GLU A 91 -9.07 8.44 -0.70
CA GLU A 91 -10.01 7.32 -0.84
C GLU A 91 -9.72 6.59 -2.14
N ALA A 92 -9.73 5.27 -2.11
CA ALA A 92 -9.40 4.43 -3.26
C ALA A 92 -10.28 3.19 -3.35
N ASP A 93 -10.49 2.74 -4.59
CA ASP A 93 -11.18 1.51 -4.91
C ASP A 93 -10.17 0.41 -5.28
N GLY A 94 -10.31 -0.77 -4.69
CA GLY A 94 -9.42 -1.90 -4.96
C GLY A 94 -9.63 -2.48 -6.36
N ILE A 95 -8.55 -2.55 -7.16
CA ILE A 95 -8.52 -3.26 -8.46
C ILE A 95 -7.99 -4.68 -8.25
N ALA A 96 -6.85 -4.81 -7.60
CA ALA A 96 -6.26 -6.08 -7.19
C ALA A 96 -5.64 -5.90 -5.80
N LEU A 97 -6.02 -6.75 -4.87
CA LEU A 97 -5.56 -6.72 -3.49
C LEU A 97 -5.07 -8.13 -3.15
N GLU A 98 -3.90 -8.48 -3.64
CA GLU A 98 -3.36 -9.83 -3.55
C GLU A 98 -2.16 -9.85 -2.60
N GLN A 99 -2.14 -10.81 -1.67
CA GLN A 99 -0.99 -11.03 -0.78
C GLN A 99 -0.87 -12.48 -0.34
N LYS A 100 0.32 -12.88 0.06
CA LYS A 100 0.58 -14.11 0.83
C LYS A 100 0.08 -13.97 2.27
N ASP A 101 0.08 -15.04 3.02
CA ASP A 101 -0.36 -15.07 4.43
C ASP A 101 0.33 -13.99 5.29
N LYS A 102 1.57 -13.63 4.92
CA LYS A 102 2.31 -12.53 5.52
C LYS A 102 2.89 -11.63 4.44
N GLY A 103 2.53 -10.35 4.49
CA GLY A 103 3.00 -9.32 3.57
C GLY A 103 4.26 -8.58 4.04
N VAL A 104 4.95 -9.06 5.08
CA VAL A 104 6.16 -8.41 5.61
C VAL A 104 7.34 -8.66 4.69
N GLY A 105 7.91 -7.59 4.14
CA GLY A 105 9.05 -7.67 3.22
C GLY A 105 10.12 -6.62 3.51
N LYS A 106 11.22 -6.72 2.79
CA LYS A 106 12.37 -5.80 2.91
C LYS A 106 12.41 -4.75 1.80
N VAL A 107 11.68 -4.97 0.73
CA VAL A 107 11.64 -4.09 -0.45
C VAL A 107 10.20 -3.75 -0.75
N VAL A 108 9.90 -2.46 -0.79
CA VAL A 108 8.59 -1.93 -1.10
C VAL A 108 8.74 -0.89 -2.20
N TYR A 109 7.99 -1.07 -3.28
CA TYR A 109 7.84 -0.08 -4.34
C TYR A 109 6.41 0.42 -4.38
N MET A 110 6.25 1.71 -4.58
CA MET A 110 4.96 2.34 -4.80
C MET A 110 4.99 3.09 -6.10
N HIS A 111 3.92 2.98 -6.88
CA HIS A 111 3.79 3.70 -8.14
C HIS A 111 2.50 4.51 -8.16
N ARG A 112 2.53 5.61 -8.88
CA ARG A 112 1.36 6.34 -9.32
C ARG A 112 1.37 6.37 -10.85
N TYR A 113 0.29 5.91 -11.45
CA TYR A 113 0.09 5.93 -12.90
C TYR A 113 -1.12 6.78 -13.25
N GLU A 114 -1.10 7.34 -14.44
CA GLU A 114 -2.31 7.80 -15.09
C GLU A 114 -2.54 6.94 -16.33
N VAL A 115 -3.66 6.24 -16.36
CA VAL A 115 -4.04 5.34 -17.45
C VAL A 115 -4.96 6.08 -18.41
N ILE A 116 -4.77 5.85 -19.72
CA ILE A 116 -5.67 6.36 -20.76
C ILE A 116 -7.09 5.83 -20.45
N PRO A 117 -8.11 6.71 -20.27
CA PRO A 117 -9.43 6.29 -19.81
C PRO A 117 -10.07 5.17 -20.65
N GLU A 118 -9.93 5.23 -21.97
CA GLU A 118 -10.47 4.22 -22.90
C GLU A 118 -9.80 2.84 -22.75
N LYS A 119 -8.62 2.80 -22.14
CA LYS A 119 -7.86 1.56 -21.90
C LYS A 119 -8.01 1.02 -20.48
N LEU A 120 -8.71 1.74 -19.59
CA LEU A 120 -8.80 1.43 -18.17
C LEU A 120 -9.32 0.01 -17.91
N ALA A 121 -10.41 -0.39 -18.57
CA ALA A 121 -10.98 -1.72 -18.37
C ALA A 121 -10.01 -2.85 -18.79
N LYS A 122 -9.26 -2.66 -19.87
CA LYS A 122 -8.23 -3.62 -20.31
C LYS A 122 -7.07 -3.66 -19.30
N TYR A 123 -6.62 -2.49 -18.85
CA TYR A 123 -5.58 -2.36 -17.82
C TYR A 123 -5.96 -3.11 -16.54
N GLN A 124 -7.15 -2.84 -16.00
CA GLN A 124 -7.63 -3.48 -14.76
C GLN A 124 -7.66 -5.01 -14.89
N LYS A 125 -8.13 -5.53 -16.02
CA LYS A 125 -8.16 -6.98 -16.28
C LYS A 125 -6.76 -7.58 -16.26
N LEU A 126 -5.82 -7.03 -17.03
CA LEU A 126 -4.44 -7.53 -17.12
C LEU A 126 -3.71 -7.45 -15.79
N THR A 127 -3.86 -6.33 -15.10
CA THR A 127 -3.21 -6.09 -13.81
C THR A 127 -3.74 -7.02 -12.71
N THR A 128 -5.05 -7.28 -12.68
CA THR A 128 -5.63 -8.25 -11.74
C THR A 128 -5.11 -9.66 -11.99
N GLN A 129 -4.98 -10.06 -13.27
CA GLN A 129 -4.44 -11.36 -13.63
C GLN A 129 -2.97 -11.50 -13.21
N GLU A 130 -2.16 -10.49 -13.51
CA GLU A 130 -0.74 -10.51 -13.17
C GLU A 130 -0.50 -10.45 -11.66
N ALA A 131 -1.19 -9.58 -10.93
CA ALA A 131 -1.04 -9.48 -9.48
C ALA A 131 -1.34 -10.84 -8.80
N ARG A 132 -2.42 -11.48 -9.22
CA ARG A 132 -2.81 -12.81 -8.71
C ARG A 132 -1.78 -13.87 -9.07
N ARG A 133 -1.32 -13.92 -10.34
CA ARG A 133 -0.28 -14.85 -10.77
C ARG A 133 1.00 -14.66 -9.97
N ALA A 134 1.50 -13.42 -9.91
CA ALA A 134 2.77 -13.10 -9.26
C ALA A 134 2.77 -13.48 -7.78
N VAL A 135 1.72 -13.14 -7.04
CA VAL A 135 1.63 -13.51 -5.62
C VAL A 135 1.53 -15.02 -5.43
N ASN A 136 0.83 -15.75 -6.29
CA ASN A 136 0.66 -17.19 -6.15
C ASN A 136 1.87 -18.01 -6.60
N GLU A 137 2.57 -17.57 -7.66
CA GLU A 137 3.60 -18.37 -8.33
C GLU A 137 5.03 -17.95 -7.98
N ASP A 138 5.25 -16.68 -7.63
CA ASP A 138 6.58 -16.15 -7.30
C ASP A 138 6.78 -16.07 -5.78
N ASP A 139 7.58 -16.96 -5.21
CA ASP A 139 7.83 -17.06 -3.76
C ASP A 139 8.31 -15.75 -3.11
N GLY A 140 9.01 -14.92 -3.88
CA GLY A 140 9.56 -13.66 -3.40
C GLY A 140 8.62 -12.46 -3.51
N VAL A 141 7.46 -12.61 -4.20
CA VAL A 141 6.40 -11.59 -4.28
C VAL A 141 5.45 -11.81 -3.11
N LEU A 142 5.41 -10.90 -2.17
CA LEU A 142 4.63 -11.05 -0.93
C LEU A 142 3.30 -10.33 -0.99
N GLY A 143 3.20 -9.25 -1.75
CA GLY A 143 1.95 -8.53 -1.95
C GLY A 143 1.99 -7.64 -3.18
N MET A 144 0.86 -7.56 -3.87
CA MET A 144 0.59 -6.64 -4.97
C MET A 144 -0.77 -6.00 -4.77
N PHE A 145 -0.75 -4.72 -4.44
CA PHE A 145 -1.95 -3.93 -4.20
C PHE A 145 -2.07 -2.89 -5.30
N VAL A 146 -3.15 -2.93 -6.03
CA VAL A 146 -3.47 -2.00 -7.12
C VAL A 146 -4.82 -1.38 -6.84
N THR A 147 -4.86 -0.06 -6.80
CA THR A 147 -6.05 0.71 -6.44
C THR A 147 -6.23 1.88 -7.39
N ALA A 148 -7.45 2.33 -7.59
CA ALA A 148 -7.79 3.57 -8.30
C ALA A 148 -8.21 4.64 -7.31
N GLU A 149 -7.91 5.92 -7.55
CA GLU A 149 -8.50 7.01 -6.78
C GLU A 149 -10.03 7.00 -7.00
N HIS A 150 -10.80 7.13 -5.91
CA HIS A 150 -12.27 7.06 -5.98
C HIS A 150 -12.85 8.13 -6.93
N ASP A 151 -12.37 9.36 -6.83
CA ASP A 151 -12.84 10.49 -7.64
C ASP A 151 -12.15 10.62 -9.01
N ALA A 152 -11.10 9.82 -9.26
CA ALA A 152 -10.34 9.81 -10.51
C ALA A 152 -9.92 8.36 -10.87
N PRO A 153 -10.84 7.53 -11.39
CA PRO A 153 -10.61 6.08 -11.54
C PRO A 153 -9.48 5.69 -12.49
N ASN A 154 -9.00 6.62 -13.33
CA ASN A 154 -7.83 6.42 -14.18
C ASN A 154 -6.49 6.75 -13.49
N VAL A 155 -6.53 7.29 -12.28
CA VAL A 155 -5.34 7.51 -11.45
C VAL A 155 -5.13 6.30 -10.54
N ILE A 156 -4.06 5.58 -10.78
CA ILE A 156 -3.77 4.30 -10.15
C ILE A 156 -2.63 4.47 -9.14
N HIS A 157 -2.81 3.91 -7.96
CA HIS A 157 -1.76 3.75 -6.96
C HIS A 157 -1.49 2.27 -6.72
N THR A 158 -0.21 1.91 -6.65
CA THR A 158 0.20 0.54 -6.34
C THR A 158 1.16 0.51 -5.16
N MET A 159 1.13 -0.61 -4.44
CA MET A 159 2.17 -1.02 -3.53
C MET A 159 2.56 -2.45 -3.84
N GLU A 160 3.85 -2.67 -4.06
CA GLU A 160 4.44 -3.96 -4.31
C GLU A 160 5.40 -4.30 -3.17
N ILE A 161 5.24 -5.46 -2.56
CA ILE A 161 6.06 -5.90 -1.43
C ILE A 161 6.80 -7.16 -1.83
N TYR A 162 8.12 -7.10 -1.74
CA TYR A 162 9.03 -8.21 -2.06
C TYR A 162 9.81 -8.65 -0.81
N ARG A 163 10.10 -9.95 -0.73
CA ARG A 163 10.92 -10.51 0.35
C ARG A 163 12.25 -9.80 0.48
N ASP A 164 12.92 -9.55 -0.64
CA ASP A 164 14.23 -8.91 -0.74
C ASP A 164 14.46 -8.35 -2.16
N ARG A 165 15.59 -7.68 -2.37
CA ARG A 165 15.93 -7.06 -3.67
C ARG A 165 16.22 -8.11 -4.76
N GLU A 166 16.65 -9.30 -4.40
CA GLU A 166 16.87 -10.39 -5.35
C GLU A 166 15.53 -10.91 -5.89
N ALA A 167 14.56 -11.12 -5.02
CA ALA A 167 13.19 -11.46 -5.40
C ALA A 167 12.57 -10.44 -6.36
N PHE A 168 12.74 -9.15 -6.07
CA PHE A 168 12.31 -8.07 -6.96
C PHE A 168 12.95 -8.18 -8.36
N LYS A 169 14.28 -8.32 -8.41
CA LYS A 169 15.01 -8.47 -9.69
C LYS A 169 14.56 -9.71 -10.46
N LYS A 170 14.37 -10.84 -9.76
CA LYS A 170 13.88 -12.07 -10.37
C LYS A 170 12.49 -11.91 -10.97
N TYR A 171 11.57 -11.28 -10.23
CA TYR A 171 10.24 -10.99 -10.75
C TYR A 171 10.29 -10.10 -11.98
N GLN A 172 11.02 -8.98 -11.93
CA GLN A 172 11.15 -8.06 -13.07
C GLN A 172 11.76 -8.72 -14.32
N ALA A 173 12.66 -9.68 -14.14
CA ALA A 173 13.30 -10.41 -15.23
C ALA A 173 12.45 -11.58 -15.77
N SER A 174 11.34 -11.92 -15.12
CA SER A 174 10.46 -13.01 -15.54
C SER A 174 9.75 -12.69 -16.85
N GLU A 175 9.58 -13.70 -17.71
CA GLU A 175 8.85 -13.56 -18.97
C GLU A 175 7.42 -13.03 -18.75
N ALA A 176 6.75 -13.49 -17.70
CA ALA A 176 5.39 -13.06 -17.37
C ALA A 176 5.33 -11.57 -17.04
N CYS A 177 6.23 -11.07 -16.17
CA CYS A 177 6.31 -9.65 -15.85
C CYS A 177 6.64 -8.81 -17.09
N GLN A 178 7.61 -9.23 -17.91
CA GLN A 178 7.98 -8.51 -19.13
C GLN A 178 6.83 -8.46 -20.14
N THR A 179 6.13 -9.57 -20.35
CA THR A 179 4.95 -9.62 -21.21
C THR A 179 3.86 -8.68 -20.71
N TYR A 180 3.54 -8.73 -19.41
CA TYR A 180 2.59 -7.82 -18.78
C TYR A 180 2.99 -6.36 -19.00
N MET A 181 4.25 -6.01 -18.71
CA MET A 181 4.73 -4.62 -18.85
C MET A 181 4.67 -4.14 -20.30
N MET A 182 5.01 -4.98 -21.29
CA MET A 182 4.88 -4.62 -22.71
C MET A 182 3.43 -4.30 -23.11
N GLU A 183 2.46 -4.98 -22.48
CA GLU A 183 1.05 -4.71 -22.76
C GLU A 183 0.52 -3.46 -22.08
N VAL A 184 0.92 -3.20 -20.83
CA VAL A 184 0.32 -2.10 -20.03
C VAL A 184 1.04 -0.77 -20.16
N MET A 185 2.37 -0.74 -20.37
CA MET A 185 3.11 0.53 -20.51
C MET A 185 2.53 1.48 -21.57
N PRO A 186 2.08 1.01 -22.76
CA PRO A 186 1.46 1.89 -23.75
C PRO A 186 0.08 2.44 -23.33
N MET A 187 -0.43 2.04 -22.19
CA MET A 187 -1.70 2.54 -21.63
C MET A 187 -1.49 3.70 -20.66
N PHE A 188 -0.25 3.99 -20.26
CA PHE A 188 0.06 5.04 -19.30
C PHE A 188 0.28 6.37 -19.98
N THR A 189 -0.25 7.45 -19.38
CA THR A 189 0.03 8.84 -19.77
C THR A 189 1.06 9.48 -18.85
N MET A 190 1.16 9.00 -17.61
CA MET A 190 2.13 9.45 -16.61
C MET A 190 2.49 8.28 -15.69
N THR A 191 3.75 8.23 -15.28
CA THR A 191 4.22 7.31 -14.23
C THR A 191 5.09 8.04 -13.23
N HIS A 192 4.90 7.74 -11.95
CA HIS A 192 5.75 8.19 -10.86
C HIS A 192 6.02 7.00 -9.93
N MET A 193 7.27 6.65 -9.76
CA MET A 193 7.71 5.58 -8.87
C MET A 193 8.36 6.16 -7.62
N VAL A 194 7.99 5.62 -6.48
CA VAL A 194 8.62 5.90 -5.19
C VAL A 194 9.25 4.60 -4.67
N GLU A 195 10.57 4.60 -4.57
CA GLU A 195 11.28 3.56 -3.83
C GLU A 195 11.23 3.89 -2.34
N ASN A 196 10.87 2.91 -1.52
CA ASN A 196 10.82 3.08 -0.08
C ASN A 196 12.10 2.58 0.58
N MET A 197 12.40 3.09 1.77
CA MET A 197 13.50 2.57 2.59
C MET A 197 13.30 1.07 2.85
N PRO A 198 14.40 0.31 3.04
CA PRO A 198 14.30 -1.11 3.35
C PRO A 198 13.39 -1.39 4.53
N GLY A 199 12.51 -2.39 4.37
CA GLY A 199 11.49 -2.73 5.34
C GLY A 199 10.24 -1.86 5.24
N ASN A 200 9.13 -2.40 5.65
CA ASN A 200 7.87 -1.68 5.73
C ASN A 200 7.40 -1.61 7.19
N ILE A 201 6.71 -0.52 7.53
CA ILE A 201 6.03 -0.40 8.81
C ILE A 201 4.75 -1.22 8.72
N VAL A 202 4.58 -2.18 9.60
CA VAL A 202 3.40 -3.05 9.65
C VAL A 202 2.69 -2.84 10.96
N LEU A 203 1.45 -2.38 10.89
CA LEU A 203 0.57 -2.21 12.06
C LEU A 203 -0.54 -3.27 12.08
N SER A 204 -0.92 -3.79 10.92
CA SER A 204 -1.81 -4.95 10.78
C SER A 204 -1.42 -5.74 9.54
N ASP A 205 -1.39 -7.07 9.65
CA ASP A 205 -1.01 -8.00 8.58
C ASP A 205 -1.82 -9.31 8.71
N LYS A 206 -3.13 -9.21 8.51
CA LYS A 206 -4.05 -10.36 8.63
C LYS A 206 -4.32 -11.04 7.29
N GLY A 207 -3.89 -10.40 6.21
CA GLY A 207 -4.21 -10.85 4.88
C GLY A 207 -5.61 -10.42 4.42
N ILE A 208 -5.75 -10.35 3.11
CA ILE A 208 -7.02 -10.08 2.48
C ILE A 208 -7.54 -11.41 1.99
N HIS A 209 -8.35 -12.06 2.81
CA HIS A 209 -9.01 -13.28 2.42
C HIS A 209 -10.22 -12.90 1.57
N ASN A 210 -10.06 -13.00 0.25
CA ASN A 210 -11.19 -13.03 -0.67
C ASN A 210 -11.99 -14.29 -0.35
N LYS A 211 -13.01 -14.15 0.52
CA LYS A 211 -14.06 -15.14 0.67
C LYS A 211 -15.10 -14.97 -0.41
#